data_dc396cfd7abd3fb5c3090a6f1295bb74
#
_entry.id   dc396cfd7abd3fb5c3090a6f1295bb74
#
_cell.length_a   1.000
_cell.length_b   1.000
_cell.length_c   1.000
_cell.angle_alpha   90.00
_cell.angle_beta   90.00
_cell.angle_gamma   90.00
#
_symmetry.space_group_name_H-M   'P 1'
#
loop_
_entity.id
_entity.type
_entity.pdbx_description
1 polymer ?
#
loop_
_entity_poly.entity_id
_entity_poly.type
_entity_poly.pdbx_seq_one_letter_code
_entity_poly.pdbx_strand_id
1 'polypeptide(L)'
;LCEEIGASYIVINGSDEGRFLDTVRNRVRQFATTVSLTSGASHKVVIIDEADNTTNDVQLSLRTAVEEFHGNCRFIFTCNFPNKIIEPLHSRCTVIDFRVKNGSKMELQGAFFLRLKQILNENKVEHDDKVLVKLIQRFYPDWRRLINECQRYASTGKIDAAILSEIAD
;
A
#
# COMPACT_ATOMS: atom_id res chain seq x y z
N LEU A 1 -2.06 -7.74 7.72
CA LEU A 1 -2.90 -8.88 7.34
C LEU A 1 -2.13 -10.20 7.32
N CYS A 2 -1.10 -10.40 6.45
CA CYS A 2 -0.36 -11.67 6.39
C CYS A 2 0.32 -12.00 7.72
N GLU A 3 0.96 -11.04 8.36
CA GLU A 3 1.59 -11.20 9.69
C GLU A 3 0.57 -11.54 10.78
N GLU A 4 -0.58 -10.88 10.78
CA GLU A 4 -1.66 -11.12 11.76
C GLU A 4 -2.23 -12.54 11.67
N ILE A 5 -2.31 -13.10 10.47
CA ILE A 5 -2.81 -14.47 10.26
C ILE A 5 -1.70 -15.52 10.24
N GLY A 6 -0.45 -15.11 10.44
CA GLY A 6 0.71 -16.02 10.41
C GLY A 6 0.98 -16.65 9.05
N ALA A 7 0.54 -16.03 7.96
CA ALA A 7 0.76 -16.56 6.61
C ALA A 7 2.17 -16.23 6.09
N SER A 8 2.85 -17.22 5.52
CA SER A 8 4.07 -16.97 4.77
C SER A 8 3.74 -16.17 3.50
N TYR A 9 4.49 -15.11 3.22
CA TYR A 9 4.24 -14.30 2.03
C TYR A 9 5.52 -13.82 1.35
N ILE A 10 5.39 -13.49 0.06
CA ILE A 10 6.38 -12.74 -0.70
C ILE A 10 5.73 -11.51 -1.31
N VAL A 11 6.51 -10.45 -1.46
CA VAL A 11 6.11 -9.23 -2.16
C VAL A 11 6.97 -9.07 -3.40
N ILE A 12 6.31 -8.80 -4.53
CA ILE A 12 6.94 -8.51 -5.82
C ILE A 12 6.42 -7.14 -6.24
N ASN A 13 7.33 -6.18 -6.44
CA ASN A 13 6.96 -4.85 -6.91
C ASN A 13 6.87 -4.82 -8.43
N GLY A 14 5.69 -4.42 -8.95
CA GLY A 14 5.43 -4.33 -10.39
C GLY A 14 6.24 -3.26 -11.12
N SER A 15 6.66 -2.22 -10.41
CA SER A 15 7.49 -1.14 -10.98
C SER A 15 8.94 -1.52 -11.19
N ASP A 16 9.45 -2.48 -10.42
CA ASP A 16 10.84 -2.90 -10.40
C ASP A 16 10.99 -4.31 -10.99
N GLU A 17 10.86 -5.33 -10.16
CA GLU A 17 11.02 -6.72 -10.57
C GLU A 17 9.89 -7.21 -11.48
N GLY A 18 8.69 -6.67 -11.34
CA GLY A 18 7.49 -7.06 -12.08
C GLY A 18 7.53 -6.81 -13.59
N ARG A 19 8.62 -6.20 -14.10
CA ARG A 19 8.86 -6.04 -15.54
C ARG A 19 9.54 -7.25 -16.17
N PHE A 20 10.17 -8.10 -15.37
CA PHE A 20 10.93 -9.25 -15.84
C PHE A 20 10.12 -10.54 -15.68
N LEU A 21 9.56 -11.00 -16.79
CA LEU A 21 8.69 -12.18 -16.84
C LEU A 21 9.31 -13.40 -16.13
N ASP A 22 10.57 -13.72 -16.46
CA ASP A 22 11.24 -14.90 -15.90
C ASP A 22 11.50 -14.76 -14.40
N THR A 23 11.82 -13.56 -13.94
CA THR A 23 12.03 -13.29 -12.50
C THR A 23 10.74 -13.52 -11.73
N VAL A 24 9.64 -12.94 -12.19
CA VAL A 24 8.32 -13.09 -11.55
C VAL A 24 7.88 -14.55 -11.55
N ARG A 25 7.96 -15.21 -12.73
CA ARG A 25 7.58 -16.62 -12.89
C ARG A 25 8.37 -17.53 -11.96
N ASN A 26 9.69 -17.38 -11.92
CA ASN A 26 10.57 -18.23 -11.12
C ASN A 26 10.36 -17.99 -9.62
N ARG A 27 10.26 -16.74 -9.18
CA ARG A 27 10.00 -16.41 -7.76
C ARG A 27 8.65 -16.93 -7.29
N VAL A 28 7.60 -16.73 -8.06
CA VAL A 28 6.25 -17.22 -7.73
C VAL A 28 6.24 -18.74 -7.65
N ARG A 29 6.78 -19.43 -8.68
CA ARG A 29 6.83 -20.90 -8.71
C ARG A 29 7.66 -21.45 -7.54
N GLN A 30 8.85 -20.94 -7.32
CA GLN A 30 9.70 -21.39 -6.22
C GLN A 30 9.01 -21.22 -4.87
N PHE A 31 8.40 -20.08 -4.63
CA PHE A 31 7.68 -19.84 -3.39
C PHE A 31 6.45 -20.75 -3.26
N ALA A 32 5.67 -20.91 -4.31
CA ALA A 32 4.45 -21.72 -4.29
C ALA A 32 4.74 -23.21 -4.05
N THR A 33 5.84 -23.75 -4.62
CA THR A 33 6.19 -25.18 -4.54
C THR A 33 6.96 -25.57 -3.27
N THR A 34 7.59 -24.61 -2.55
CA THR A 34 8.26 -24.90 -1.28
C THR A 34 7.26 -25.27 -0.19
N VAL A 35 7.64 -26.21 0.67
CA VAL A 35 6.83 -26.58 1.83
C VAL A 35 7.00 -25.51 2.91
N SER A 36 5.91 -24.97 3.43
CA SER A 36 5.95 -24.07 4.61
C SER A 36 6.13 -24.90 5.87
N LEU A 37 7.22 -24.70 6.58
CA LEU A 37 7.48 -25.36 7.88
C LEU A 37 6.79 -24.62 9.03
N THR A 38 6.18 -23.47 8.78
CA THR A 38 5.46 -22.69 9.77
C THR A 38 4.00 -23.12 9.83
N SER A 39 3.63 -23.68 10.95
CA SER A 39 2.34 -24.33 11.22
C SER A 39 1.22 -23.34 11.59
N GLY A 40 1.01 -22.27 10.88
CA GLY A 40 -0.03 -21.29 11.24
C GLY A 40 -1.15 -21.15 10.22
N ALA A 41 -0.82 -20.88 8.98
CA ALA A 41 -1.79 -20.67 7.93
C ALA A 41 -1.75 -21.80 6.88
N SER A 42 -2.92 -22.20 6.40
CA SER A 42 -3.06 -23.25 5.39
C SER A 42 -2.59 -22.81 3.99
N HIS A 43 -2.40 -21.52 3.77
CA HIS A 43 -2.05 -20.96 2.46
C HIS A 43 -0.92 -19.95 2.56
N LYS A 44 -0.09 -19.92 1.52
CA LYS A 44 0.90 -18.88 1.27
C LYS A 44 0.26 -17.70 0.54
N VAL A 45 0.87 -16.53 0.63
CA VAL A 45 0.36 -15.32 -0.04
C VAL A 45 1.44 -14.72 -0.95
N VAL A 46 1.10 -14.52 -2.22
CA VAL A 46 1.91 -13.79 -3.19
C VAL A 46 1.28 -12.42 -3.37
N ILE A 47 2.01 -11.37 -3.03
CA ILE A 47 1.58 -9.98 -3.17
C ILE A 47 2.29 -9.37 -4.36
N ILE A 48 1.53 -8.92 -5.36
CA ILE A 48 2.03 -8.13 -6.48
C ILE A 48 1.65 -6.68 -6.22
N ASP A 49 2.59 -5.92 -5.73
CA ASP A 49 2.40 -4.50 -5.45
C ASP A 49 2.58 -3.68 -6.73
N GLU A 50 1.76 -2.65 -6.93
CA GLU A 50 1.73 -1.85 -8.16
C GLU A 50 1.58 -2.69 -9.45
N ALA A 51 0.66 -3.65 -9.43
CA ALA A 51 0.45 -4.59 -10.53
C ALA A 51 0.11 -3.92 -11.86
N ASP A 52 -0.44 -2.71 -11.84
CA ASP A 52 -0.72 -1.87 -13.01
C ASP A 52 0.54 -1.34 -13.72
N ASN A 53 1.73 -1.53 -13.15
CA ASN A 53 3.03 -1.25 -13.76
C ASN A 53 3.70 -2.50 -14.38
N THR A 54 3.10 -3.67 -14.24
CA THR A 54 3.59 -4.89 -14.89
C THR A 54 3.22 -4.93 -16.38
N THR A 55 4.02 -5.63 -17.19
CA THR A 55 3.72 -5.84 -18.62
C THR A 55 2.58 -6.82 -18.81
N ASN A 56 1.92 -6.78 -19.97
CA ASN A 56 0.85 -7.73 -20.30
C ASN A 56 1.31 -9.21 -20.22
N ASP A 57 2.54 -9.50 -20.65
CA ASP A 57 3.10 -10.86 -20.61
C ASP A 57 3.27 -11.36 -19.18
N VAL A 58 3.71 -10.47 -18.29
CA VAL A 58 3.79 -10.78 -16.85
C VAL A 58 2.40 -11.02 -16.28
N GLN A 59 1.42 -10.19 -16.60
CA GLN A 59 0.04 -10.37 -16.15
C GLN A 59 -0.59 -11.68 -16.66
N LEU A 60 -0.33 -12.06 -17.91
CA LEU A 60 -0.76 -13.36 -18.47
C LEU A 60 -0.09 -14.54 -17.74
N SER A 61 1.20 -14.41 -17.41
CA SER A 61 1.90 -15.41 -16.62
C SER A 61 1.32 -15.54 -15.20
N LEU A 62 1.01 -14.40 -14.57
CA LEU A 62 0.39 -14.36 -13.23
C LEU A 62 -1.02 -14.97 -13.27
N ARG A 63 -1.81 -14.76 -14.33
CA ARG A 63 -3.08 -15.43 -14.52
C ARG A 63 -2.91 -16.96 -14.46
N THR A 64 -1.92 -17.49 -15.18
CA THR A 64 -1.61 -18.92 -15.17
C THR A 64 -1.19 -19.39 -13.79
N ALA A 65 -0.36 -18.62 -13.09
CA ALA A 65 0.08 -18.94 -11.73
C ALA A 65 -1.07 -18.97 -10.71
N VAL A 66 -2.03 -18.05 -10.83
CA VAL A 66 -3.26 -18.05 -9.99
C VAL A 66 -4.03 -19.35 -10.17
N GLU A 67 -4.17 -19.84 -11.42
CA GLU A 67 -4.85 -21.10 -11.70
C GLU A 67 -4.04 -22.33 -11.24
N GLU A 68 -2.72 -22.31 -11.45
CA GLU A 68 -1.84 -23.45 -11.13
C GLU A 68 -1.70 -23.65 -9.62
N PHE A 69 -1.59 -22.55 -8.86
CA PHE A 69 -1.25 -22.62 -7.43
C PHE A 69 -2.41 -22.30 -6.47
N HIS A 70 -3.65 -22.23 -6.95
CA HIS A 70 -4.83 -21.90 -6.12
C HIS A 70 -5.02 -22.82 -4.90
N GLY A 71 -4.52 -24.04 -4.95
CA GLY A 71 -4.64 -25.02 -3.87
C GLY A 71 -3.85 -24.63 -2.60
N ASN A 72 -2.70 -23.97 -2.76
CA ASN A 72 -1.77 -23.66 -1.66
C ASN A 72 -1.33 -22.20 -1.59
N CYS A 73 -1.65 -21.39 -2.61
CA CYS A 73 -1.34 -19.98 -2.66
C CYS A 73 -2.59 -19.12 -2.85
N ARG A 74 -2.54 -17.92 -2.27
CA ARG A 74 -3.47 -16.81 -2.54
C ARG A 74 -2.69 -15.65 -3.12
N PHE A 75 -3.33 -14.91 -4.02
CA PHE A 75 -2.72 -13.80 -4.73
C PHE A 75 -3.42 -12.50 -4.34
N ILE A 76 -2.64 -11.48 -4.04
CA ILE A 76 -3.11 -10.13 -3.77
C ILE A 76 -2.45 -9.21 -4.78
N PHE A 77 -3.25 -8.48 -5.54
CA PHE A 77 -2.78 -7.47 -6.49
C PHE A 77 -3.18 -6.11 -5.97
N THR A 78 -2.25 -5.18 -5.83
CA THR A 78 -2.57 -3.78 -5.59
C THR A 78 -2.39 -2.98 -6.87
N CYS A 79 -3.25 -2.01 -7.11
CA CYS A 79 -3.12 -1.11 -8.25
C CYS A 79 -3.81 0.23 -7.99
N ASN A 80 -3.31 1.27 -8.64
CA ASN A 80 -3.95 2.58 -8.67
C ASN A 80 -4.88 2.72 -9.89
N PHE A 81 -4.57 2.04 -10.97
CA PHE A 81 -5.29 2.08 -12.24
C PHE A 81 -5.84 0.71 -12.63
N PRO A 82 -7.04 0.32 -12.14
CA PRO A 82 -7.63 -0.99 -12.42
C PRO A 82 -7.76 -1.31 -13.91
N ASN A 83 -7.95 -0.27 -14.74
CA ASN A 83 -8.05 -0.41 -16.20
C ASN A 83 -6.75 -0.86 -16.89
N LYS A 84 -5.62 -0.84 -16.20
CA LYS A 84 -4.34 -1.39 -16.68
C LYS A 84 -4.16 -2.88 -16.34
N ILE A 85 -5.03 -3.43 -15.52
CA ILE A 85 -5.05 -4.87 -15.22
C ILE A 85 -5.87 -5.57 -16.29
N ILE A 86 -5.32 -6.64 -16.87
CA ILE A 86 -5.99 -7.39 -17.92
C ILE A 86 -7.26 -8.07 -17.41
N GLU A 87 -8.30 -8.10 -18.24
CA GLU A 87 -9.59 -8.70 -17.91
C GLU A 87 -9.49 -10.14 -17.39
N PRO A 88 -8.62 -11.02 -17.93
CA PRO A 88 -8.44 -12.37 -17.40
C PRO A 88 -7.98 -12.45 -15.94
N LEU A 89 -7.28 -11.44 -15.41
CA LEU A 89 -6.95 -11.35 -13.98
C LEU A 89 -8.14 -10.83 -13.17
N HIS A 90 -8.83 -9.81 -13.66
CA HIS A 90 -10.03 -9.29 -13.01
C HIS A 90 -11.07 -10.38 -12.74
N SER A 91 -11.32 -11.24 -13.73
CA SER A 91 -12.31 -12.34 -13.60
C SER A 91 -11.94 -13.41 -12.58
N ARG A 92 -10.69 -13.46 -12.15
CA ARG A 92 -10.17 -14.45 -11.16
C ARG A 92 -9.96 -13.87 -9.77
N CYS A 93 -10.15 -12.58 -9.61
CA CYS A 93 -9.90 -11.88 -8.36
C CYS A 93 -11.17 -11.16 -7.89
N THR A 94 -11.36 -11.12 -6.57
CA THR A 94 -12.35 -10.23 -5.98
C THR A 94 -11.78 -8.83 -5.90
N VAL A 95 -12.46 -7.86 -6.50
CA VAL A 95 -12.05 -6.46 -6.49
C VAL A 95 -12.53 -5.80 -5.19
N ILE A 96 -11.59 -5.24 -4.44
CA ILE A 96 -11.86 -4.45 -3.24
C ILE A 96 -11.47 -3.00 -3.54
N ASP A 97 -12.46 -2.11 -3.54
CA ASP A 97 -12.25 -0.69 -3.82
C ASP A 97 -11.96 0.08 -2.53
N PHE A 98 -10.77 0.66 -2.45
CA PHE A 98 -10.33 1.49 -1.32
C PHE A 98 -10.58 2.99 -1.51
N ARG A 99 -11.28 3.39 -2.57
CA ARG A 99 -11.65 4.79 -2.75
C ARG A 99 -12.52 5.27 -1.61
N VAL A 100 -12.20 6.45 -1.11
CA VAL A 100 -12.95 7.06 -0.01
C VAL A 100 -14.37 7.41 -0.49
N LYS A 101 -15.38 6.81 0.15
CA LYS A 101 -16.79 7.12 -0.14
C LYS A 101 -17.12 8.54 0.35
N ASN A 102 -18.03 9.21 -0.37
CA ASN A 102 -18.56 10.50 0.06
C ASN A 102 -19.19 10.37 1.45
N GLY A 103 -18.75 11.21 2.38
CA GLY A 103 -19.19 11.19 3.79
C GLY A 103 -18.13 10.70 4.78
N SER A 104 -17.22 9.83 4.39
CA SER A 104 -16.15 9.32 5.30
C SER A 104 -14.92 10.22 5.37
N LYS A 105 -14.89 11.34 4.63
CA LYS A 105 -13.73 12.24 4.58
C LYS A 105 -13.38 12.81 5.96
N MET A 106 -14.34 13.33 6.68
CA MET A 106 -14.13 13.94 8.01
C MET A 106 -13.65 12.91 9.03
N GLU A 107 -14.24 11.73 9.00
CA GLU A 107 -13.88 10.62 9.88
C GLU A 107 -12.41 10.19 9.65
N LEU A 108 -12.02 10.00 8.37
CA LEU A 108 -10.65 9.66 8.01
C LEU A 108 -9.65 10.75 8.37
N GLN A 109 -10.01 12.02 8.15
CA GLN A 109 -9.16 13.14 8.56
C GLN A 109 -9.01 13.20 10.08
N GLY A 110 -10.07 12.94 10.84
CA GLY A 110 -10.04 12.88 12.30
C GLY A 110 -9.18 11.72 12.82
N ALA A 111 -9.37 10.52 12.28
CA ALA A 111 -8.56 9.37 12.62
C ALA A 111 -7.06 9.59 12.30
N PHE A 112 -6.79 10.19 11.14
CA PHE A 112 -5.42 10.51 10.76
C PHE A 112 -4.80 11.61 11.65
N PHE A 113 -5.58 12.60 12.06
CA PHE A 113 -5.12 13.64 13.00
C PHE A 113 -4.63 13.01 14.31
N LEU A 114 -5.39 12.09 14.88
CA LEU A 114 -5.00 11.41 16.11
C LEU A 114 -3.69 10.61 15.91
N ARG A 115 -3.58 9.90 14.80
CA ARG A 115 -2.38 9.13 14.48
C ARG A 115 -1.16 10.02 14.23
N LEU A 116 -1.32 11.12 13.48
CA LEU A 116 -0.26 12.09 13.24
C LEU A 116 0.24 12.72 14.55
N LYS A 117 -0.67 13.12 15.42
CA LYS A 117 -0.34 13.65 16.74
C LYS A 117 0.44 12.65 17.59
N GLN A 118 0.05 11.37 17.57
CA GLN A 118 0.80 10.32 18.24
C GLN A 118 2.23 10.23 17.70
N ILE A 119 2.41 10.19 16.37
CA ILE A 119 3.72 10.11 15.71
C ILE A 119 4.60 11.31 16.11
N LEU A 120 4.06 12.53 16.09
CA LEU A 120 4.79 13.73 16.45
C LEU A 120 5.20 13.73 17.92
N ASN A 121 4.34 13.30 18.83
CA ASN A 121 4.65 13.19 20.25
C ASN A 121 5.73 12.14 20.52
N GLU A 122 5.65 10.95 19.90
CA GLU A 122 6.67 9.90 20.00
C GLU A 122 8.04 10.39 19.55
N ASN A 123 8.09 11.26 18.53
CA ASN A 123 9.31 11.88 18.02
C ASN A 123 9.67 13.21 18.71
N LYS A 124 8.94 13.62 19.76
CA LYS A 124 9.17 14.86 20.54
C LYS A 124 9.17 16.13 19.67
N VAL A 125 8.31 16.16 18.65
CA VAL A 125 8.15 17.33 17.78
C VAL A 125 7.07 18.23 18.35
N GLU A 126 7.43 19.50 18.66
CA GLU A 126 6.46 20.52 19.07
C GLU A 126 5.52 20.86 17.91
N HIS A 127 4.23 20.94 18.17
CA HIS A 127 3.24 21.20 17.13
C HIS A 127 2.00 21.96 17.65
N ASP A 128 1.37 22.73 16.77
CA ASP A 128 0.07 23.35 17.00
C ASP A 128 -1.03 22.52 16.31
N ASP A 129 -2.00 22.09 17.09
CA ASP A 129 -3.15 21.29 16.62
C ASP A 129 -3.92 21.97 15.48
N LYS A 130 -4.06 23.31 15.52
CA LYS A 130 -4.75 24.07 14.47
C LYS A 130 -3.99 24.05 13.15
N VAL A 131 -2.67 24.02 13.21
CA VAL A 131 -1.80 23.92 12.03
C VAL A 131 -1.90 22.52 11.44
N LEU A 132 -1.89 21.47 12.28
CA LEU A 132 -2.05 20.09 11.82
C LEU A 132 -3.37 19.89 11.09
N VAL A 133 -4.47 20.44 11.60
CA VAL A 133 -5.78 20.34 10.94
C VAL A 133 -5.74 20.98 9.54
N LYS A 134 -5.13 22.16 9.39
CA LYS A 134 -4.99 22.83 8.09
C LYS A 134 -4.11 22.04 7.12
N LEU A 135 -3.00 21.47 7.60
CA LEU A 135 -2.13 20.62 6.80
C LEU A 135 -2.89 19.37 6.30
N ILE A 136 -3.65 18.72 7.18
CA ILE A 136 -4.48 17.56 6.83
C ILE A 136 -5.50 17.94 5.75
N GLN A 137 -6.21 19.04 5.91
CA GLN A 137 -7.21 19.49 4.93
C GLN A 137 -6.58 19.79 3.55
N ARG A 138 -5.38 20.35 3.53
CA ARG A 138 -4.68 20.73 2.30
C ARG A 138 -4.15 19.53 1.54
N PHE A 139 -3.50 18.58 2.22
CA PHE A 139 -2.82 17.45 1.58
C PHE A 139 -3.70 16.21 1.40
N TYR A 140 -4.90 16.22 1.98
CA TYR A 140 -5.84 15.11 1.80
C TYR A 140 -6.15 14.86 0.32
N PRO A 141 -6.09 13.60 -0.16
CA PRO A 141 -5.90 12.34 0.57
C PRO A 141 -4.44 11.83 0.61
N ASP A 142 -3.46 12.64 0.24
CA ASP A 142 -2.06 12.25 0.15
C ASP A 142 -1.36 12.30 1.53
N TRP A 143 -1.58 11.23 2.30
CA TRP A 143 -0.98 11.09 3.63
C TRP A 143 0.55 11.00 3.61
N ARG A 144 1.13 10.44 2.56
CA ARG A 144 2.59 10.33 2.41
C ARG A 144 3.21 11.72 2.27
N ARG A 145 2.65 12.54 1.40
CA ARG A 145 3.09 13.92 1.23
C ARG A 145 2.93 14.70 2.52
N LEU A 146 1.82 14.56 3.22
CA LEU A 146 1.57 15.22 4.49
C LEU A 146 2.64 14.87 5.55
N ILE A 147 2.98 13.59 5.70
CA ILE A 147 4.02 13.14 6.64
C ILE A 147 5.39 13.71 6.26
N ASN A 148 5.74 13.69 4.96
CA ASN A 148 6.99 14.24 4.47
C ASN A 148 7.08 15.76 4.75
N GLU A 149 5.99 16.50 4.55
CA GLU A 149 5.94 17.91 4.90
C GLU A 149 6.09 18.13 6.41
N CYS A 150 5.39 17.35 7.23
CA CYS A 150 5.57 17.42 8.69
C CYS A 150 7.02 17.13 9.10
N GLN A 151 7.68 16.16 8.46
CA GLN A 151 9.08 15.84 8.72
C GLN A 151 10.00 16.97 8.31
N ARG A 152 9.74 17.62 7.16
CA ARG A 152 10.48 18.81 6.71
C ARG A 152 10.38 19.95 7.72
N TYR A 153 9.18 20.25 8.20
CA TYR A 153 8.97 21.28 9.22
C TYR A 153 9.57 20.94 10.58
N ALA A 154 9.47 19.66 10.98
CA ALA A 154 10.08 19.21 12.24
C ALA A 154 11.60 19.41 12.25
N SER A 155 12.27 19.32 11.10
CA SER A 155 13.72 19.59 10.99
C SER A 155 14.10 21.04 11.25
N THR A 156 13.16 22.00 11.11
CA THR A 156 13.36 23.43 11.42
C THR A 156 13.03 23.79 12.87
N GLY A 157 12.52 22.81 13.66
CA GLY A 157 12.32 22.91 15.10
C GLY A 157 10.90 22.64 15.57
N LYS A 158 9.88 23.21 14.95
CA LYS A 158 8.48 23.05 15.38
C LYS A 158 7.49 23.25 14.23
N ILE A 159 6.31 22.67 14.38
CA ILE A 159 5.20 22.83 13.44
C ILE A 159 4.24 23.88 14.00
N ASP A 160 4.43 25.15 13.64
CA ASP A 160 3.63 26.27 14.13
C ASP A 160 2.97 27.11 13.01
N ALA A 161 2.31 28.20 13.39
CA ALA A 161 1.57 29.04 12.47
C ALA A 161 2.43 29.72 11.38
N ALA A 162 3.75 29.86 11.59
CA ALA A 162 4.65 30.44 10.59
C ALA A 162 4.68 29.63 9.30
N ILE A 163 4.49 28.30 9.41
CA ILE A 163 4.43 27.37 8.28
C ILE A 163 3.23 27.65 7.37
N LEU A 164 2.13 28.15 7.91
CA LEU A 164 0.92 28.41 7.13
C LEU A 164 1.11 29.52 6.08
N SER A 165 2.01 30.44 6.28
CA SER A 165 2.36 31.50 5.31
C SER A 165 3.14 30.91 4.13
N GLU A 166 4.03 29.93 4.37
CA GLU A 166 4.78 29.24 3.31
C GLU A 166 3.91 28.30 2.47
N ILE A 167 2.79 27.87 3.05
CA ILE A 167 1.88 26.94 2.39
C ILE A 167 0.84 27.69 1.53
N ALA A 168 0.63 28.99 1.75
CA ALA A 168 -0.41 29.76 1.06
C ALA A 168 -0.08 30.07 -0.41
N ASP A 169 1.18 29.94 -0.81
CA ASP A 169 1.67 30.05 -2.19
C ASP A 169 1.72 28.65 -2.88
#